data_e5f67e587505f1eb449f1f1d9081ec74
#
_entry.id   e5f67e587505f1eb449f1f1d9081ec74
#
_cell.length_a   1.000
_cell.length_b   1.000
_cell.length_c   1.000
_cell.angle_alpha   90.00
_cell.angle_beta   90.00
_cell.angle_gamma   90.00
#
_symmetry.space_group_name_H-M   'P 1'
#
loop_
_entity.id
_entity.type
_entity.pdbx_description
1 polymer ?
#
loop_
_entity_poly.entity_id
_entity_poly.type
_entity_poly.pdbx_seq_one_letter_code
_entity_poly.pdbx_strand_id
1 'polypeptide(L)'
;MRKISQLVALLVLVSFAWTQTTGKIRGTISSSDGQALAGANVMVDGTNKGAATDSDGGFTILNVEAGVYSVTASYIGYKNNTQSNVVVKVDLTTPLNFNLETSAIEGEVVTIVGEKRLIEKSATNSVRTVGADEIENSASRSVSGVLDMQAGVNITNGRLSIRGGRSEEVAYTLDGASITDVINTGRDISAIPEALAEISVEAGGYGAHIGGANSGVVRQTLKTGGSDLGGSVRFETGDYGHSDLTATIGAPVGPVKAFFALRSRHTDDWDPTYYTDFSINDGAALESKASGVTLDGESRSIMFNSGGKNGVNHRAQDDLQINGTVTADFGPLNLRASLVNTTVTTESNPSPIYFMFNEARLPVRETKTSLMNLRANYFLNPNMLLTAGVNTFSRNSERWDDAMG
;
A
#
# COMPACT_ATOMS: atom_id res chain seq x y z
N MET A 1 7.45 41.10 -15.35
CA MET A 1 8.14 39.90 -14.83
C MET A 1 7.43 39.28 -13.64
N ARG A 2 7.07 40.00 -12.61
CA ARG A 2 6.40 39.46 -11.37
C ARG A 2 5.03 38.78 -11.65
N LYS A 3 4.22 39.29 -12.60
CA LYS A 3 2.93 38.67 -13.00
C LYS A 3 3.11 37.41 -13.84
N ILE A 4 4.17 37.33 -14.66
CA ILE A 4 4.49 36.15 -15.47
C ILE A 4 5.03 35.04 -14.55
N SER A 5 5.85 35.37 -13.55
CA SER A 5 6.32 34.38 -12.56
C SER A 5 5.19 33.83 -11.69
N GLN A 6 4.19 34.65 -11.38
CA GLN A 6 2.99 34.19 -10.65
C GLN A 6 2.10 33.30 -11.54
N LEU A 7 1.99 33.58 -12.84
CA LEU A 7 1.25 32.74 -13.78
C LEU A 7 1.98 31.41 -14.04
N VAL A 8 3.31 31.44 -14.14
CA VAL A 8 4.15 30.23 -14.26
C VAL A 8 4.12 29.41 -12.98
N ALA A 9 4.15 30.05 -11.79
CA ALA A 9 3.98 29.39 -10.52
C ALA A 9 2.58 28.74 -10.36
N LEU A 10 1.54 29.41 -10.86
CA LEU A 10 0.17 28.88 -10.89
C LEU A 10 0.06 27.71 -11.89
N LEU A 11 0.72 27.78 -13.04
CA LEU A 11 0.77 26.70 -14.04
C LEU A 11 1.59 25.50 -13.56
N VAL A 12 2.67 25.73 -12.82
CA VAL A 12 3.46 24.65 -12.19
C VAL A 12 2.69 23.99 -11.05
N LEU A 13 1.82 24.72 -10.33
CA LEU A 13 0.92 24.16 -9.32
C LEU A 13 -0.19 23.27 -9.92
N VAL A 14 -0.54 23.45 -11.21
CA VAL A 14 -1.57 22.67 -11.90
C VAL A 14 -1.01 21.36 -12.49
N SER A 15 0.31 21.19 -12.58
CA SER A 15 0.94 19.98 -13.12
C SER A 15 1.13 18.86 -12.10
N PHE A 16 0.60 18.96 -10.87
CA PHE A 16 0.70 17.90 -9.86
C PHE A 16 -0.31 16.77 -10.11
N ALA A 17 0.24 15.70 -10.54
CA ALA A 17 -0.19 14.31 -10.68
C ALA A 17 -1.62 13.96 -10.23
N TRP A 18 -2.41 13.59 -11.20
CA TRP A 18 -3.74 12.99 -11.05
C TRP A 18 -3.59 11.51 -10.69
N THR A 19 -3.46 11.19 -9.43
CA THR A 19 -3.51 9.81 -8.97
C THR A 19 -4.86 9.58 -8.33
N GLN A 20 -5.69 8.73 -8.95
CA GLN A 20 -6.98 8.35 -8.39
C GLN A 20 -6.76 7.22 -7.36
N THR A 21 -7.51 7.25 -6.28
CA THR A 21 -7.60 6.16 -5.29
C THR A 21 -9.02 5.59 -5.24
N THR A 22 -9.85 5.93 -6.23
CA THR A 22 -11.25 5.57 -6.31
C THR A 22 -11.56 4.86 -7.61
N GLY A 23 -12.56 4.00 -7.58
CA GLY A 23 -13.17 3.40 -8.74
C GLY A 23 -14.53 4.02 -9.06
N LYS A 24 -15.23 3.41 -10.01
CA LYS A 24 -16.60 3.76 -10.38
C LYS A 24 -17.46 2.51 -10.56
N ILE A 25 -18.75 2.66 -10.29
CA ILE A 25 -19.74 1.62 -10.57
C ILE A 25 -20.60 2.11 -11.73
N ARG A 26 -20.82 1.28 -12.73
CA ARG A 26 -21.65 1.59 -13.89
C ARG A 26 -22.51 0.41 -14.26
N GLY A 27 -23.75 0.68 -14.63
CA GLY A 27 -24.65 -0.38 -15.08
C GLY A 27 -25.98 0.13 -15.58
N THR A 28 -26.95 -0.76 -15.65
CA THR A 28 -28.32 -0.48 -16.09
C THR A 28 -29.31 -1.06 -15.10
N ILE A 29 -30.47 -0.40 -14.98
CA ILE A 29 -31.63 -0.94 -14.26
C ILE A 29 -32.75 -1.21 -15.25
N SER A 30 -33.28 -2.44 -15.23
CA SER A 30 -34.43 -2.85 -15.99
C SER A 30 -35.49 -3.49 -15.10
N SER A 31 -36.73 -3.50 -15.55
CA SER A 31 -37.78 -4.33 -14.96
C SER A 31 -37.60 -5.80 -15.34
N SER A 32 -38.35 -6.69 -14.69
CA SER A 32 -38.42 -8.13 -15.05
C SER A 32 -38.83 -8.37 -16.50
N ASP A 33 -39.56 -7.44 -17.10
CA ASP A 33 -40.01 -7.48 -18.50
C ASP A 33 -38.97 -6.93 -19.49
N GLY A 34 -37.78 -6.52 -18.98
CA GLY A 34 -36.67 -6.00 -19.79
C GLY A 34 -36.80 -4.50 -20.12
N GLN A 35 -37.80 -3.80 -19.61
CA GLN A 35 -37.96 -2.35 -19.84
C GLN A 35 -36.97 -1.56 -18.99
N ALA A 36 -36.30 -0.59 -19.62
CA ALA A 36 -35.41 0.32 -18.90
C ALA A 36 -36.17 1.19 -17.89
N LEU A 37 -35.64 1.33 -16.65
CA LEU A 37 -36.25 2.10 -15.59
C LEU A 37 -35.51 3.43 -15.44
N ALA A 38 -36.05 4.50 -16.02
CA ALA A 38 -35.52 5.86 -15.91
C ALA A 38 -35.89 6.48 -14.57
N GLY A 39 -34.95 7.17 -13.91
CA GLY A 39 -35.15 7.82 -12.61
C GLY A 39 -35.13 6.86 -11.42
N ALA A 40 -34.73 5.61 -11.62
CA ALA A 40 -34.46 4.68 -10.52
C ALA A 40 -33.21 5.14 -9.72
N ASN A 41 -33.22 4.94 -8.42
CA ASN A 41 -32.12 5.36 -7.55
C ASN A 41 -31.21 4.17 -7.22
N VAL A 42 -29.90 4.38 -7.32
CA VAL A 42 -28.86 3.41 -6.93
C VAL A 42 -28.00 4.03 -5.85
N MET A 43 -27.86 3.34 -4.71
CA MET A 43 -27.07 3.81 -3.57
C MET A 43 -26.02 2.76 -3.21
N VAL A 44 -24.82 3.24 -2.87
CA VAL A 44 -23.78 2.41 -2.24
C VAL A 44 -24.00 2.48 -0.73
N ASP A 45 -24.41 1.37 -0.14
CA ASP A 45 -24.81 1.32 1.27
C ASP A 45 -23.63 1.70 2.19
N GLY A 46 -23.96 2.42 3.27
CA GLY A 46 -22.95 2.95 4.19
C GLY A 46 -22.14 4.14 3.65
N THR A 47 -22.53 4.70 2.50
CA THR A 47 -21.91 5.89 1.90
C THR A 47 -22.96 6.88 1.43
N ASN A 48 -22.53 8.11 1.09
CA ASN A 48 -23.39 9.10 0.44
C ASN A 48 -23.28 9.03 -1.11
N LYS A 49 -22.78 7.93 -1.65
CA LYS A 49 -22.56 7.75 -3.08
C LYS A 49 -23.75 7.07 -3.71
N GLY A 50 -24.30 7.69 -4.74
CA GLY A 50 -25.42 7.15 -5.50
C GLY A 50 -25.60 7.88 -6.81
N ALA A 51 -26.49 7.36 -7.64
CA ALA A 51 -26.88 7.97 -8.92
C ALA A 51 -28.33 7.59 -9.25
N ALA A 52 -29.02 8.47 -9.96
CA ALA A 52 -30.27 8.14 -10.63
C ALA A 52 -29.98 7.62 -12.04
N THR A 53 -30.85 6.73 -12.54
CA THR A 53 -30.76 6.24 -13.92
C THR A 53 -31.23 7.29 -14.94
N ASP A 54 -30.56 7.28 -16.09
CA ASP A 54 -30.95 8.07 -17.27
C ASP A 54 -32.18 7.47 -18.02
N SER A 55 -32.52 8.06 -19.17
CA SER A 55 -33.66 7.61 -20.01
C SER A 55 -33.53 6.16 -20.49
N ASP A 56 -32.33 5.66 -20.60
CA ASP A 56 -32.04 4.28 -21.07
C ASP A 56 -31.82 3.32 -19.89
N GLY A 57 -32.13 3.76 -18.66
CA GLY A 57 -31.95 3.00 -17.44
C GLY A 57 -30.47 2.89 -17.01
N GLY A 58 -29.58 3.63 -17.65
CA GLY A 58 -28.16 3.65 -17.34
C GLY A 58 -27.82 4.47 -16.10
N PHE A 59 -26.85 4.05 -15.32
CA PHE A 59 -26.32 4.83 -14.20
C PHE A 59 -24.80 4.75 -14.11
N THR A 60 -24.19 5.76 -13.51
CA THR A 60 -22.77 5.78 -13.19
C THR A 60 -22.54 6.44 -11.83
N ILE A 61 -21.94 5.71 -10.90
CA ILE A 61 -21.53 6.22 -9.60
C ILE A 61 -20.03 6.41 -9.65
N LEU A 62 -19.57 7.66 -9.51
CA LEU A 62 -18.16 8.04 -9.54
C LEU A 62 -17.58 8.15 -8.13
N ASN A 63 -16.25 8.09 -8.04
CA ASN A 63 -15.50 8.37 -6.82
C ASN A 63 -15.88 7.44 -5.66
N VAL A 64 -16.09 6.16 -5.94
CA VAL A 64 -16.30 5.14 -4.91
C VAL A 64 -14.92 4.63 -4.49
N GLU A 65 -14.65 4.67 -3.20
CA GLU A 65 -13.36 4.19 -2.66
C GLU A 65 -13.18 2.69 -2.91
N ALA A 66 -11.93 2.24 -3.02
CA ALA A 66 -11.66 0.81 -3.16
C ALA A 66 -12.14 0.06 -1.92
N GLY A 67 -12.87 -1.03 -2.13
CA GLY A 67 -13.46 -1.82 -1.05
C GLY A 67 -14.57 -2.74 -1.52
N VAL A 68 -15.21 -3.39 -0.57
CA VAL A 68 -16.36 -4.29 -0.79
C VAL A 68 -17.60 -3.63 -0.23
N TYR A 69 -18.63 -3.52 -1.05
CA TYR A 69 -19.87 -2.80 -0.72
C TYR A 69 -21.11 -3.64 -0.99
N SER A 70 -22.21 -3.26 -0.36
CA SER A 70 -23.54 -3.57 -0.80
C SER A 70 -24.07 -2.38 -1.61
N VAL A 71 -24.77 -2.65 -2.69
CA VAL A 71 -25.36 -1.61 -3.54
C VAL A 71 -26.84 -1.92 -3.73
N THR A 72 -27.69 -0.94 -3.40
CA THR A 72 -29.13 -1.07 -3.44
C THR A 72 -29.74 -0.23 -4.56
N ALA A 73 -30.51 -0.87 -5.41
CA ALA A 73 -31.33 -0.22 -6.41
C ALA A 73 -32.79 -0.15 -5.94
N SER A 74 -33.43 1.01 -6.10
CA SER A 74 -34.80 1.27 -5.69
C SER A 74 -35.57 2.07 -6.74
N TYR A 75 -36.85 1.74 -6.95
CA TYR A 75 -37.75 2.46 -7.84
C TYR A 75 -39.19 2.35 -7.35
N ILE A 76 -39.98 3.41 -7.50
CA ILE A 76 -41.37 3.44 -7.03
C ILE A 76 -42.19 2.35 -7.72
N GLY A 77 -42.86 1.51 -6.95
CA GLY A 77 -43.67 0.40 -7.43
C GLY A 77 -42.90 -0.89 -7.72
N TYR A 78 -41.60 -0.93 -7.35
CA TYR A 78 -40.75 -2.10 -7.50
C TYR A 78 -40.13 -2.51 -6.15
N LYS A 79 -39.78 -3.79 -6.03
CA LYS A 79 -39.02 -4.31 -4.90
C LYS A 79 -37.58 -3.76 -4.95
N ASN A 80 -37.06 -3.31 -3.81
CA ASN A 80 -35.65 -2.95 -3.72
C ASN A 80 -34.78 -4.18 -3.97
N ASN A 81 -33.73 -4.02 -4.77
CA ASN A 81 -32.77 -5.08 -5.06
C ASN A 81 -31.39 -4.64 -4.54
N THR A 82 -30.84 -5.43 -3.59
CA THR A 82 -29.54 -5.20 -3.01
C THR A 82 -28.57 -6.28 -3.48
N GLN A 83 -27.47 -5.87 -4.09
CA GLN A 83 -26.36 -6.76 -4.43
C GLN A 83 -25.22 -6.56 -3.43
N SER A 84 -24.91 -7.59 -2.67
CA SER A 84 -23.81 -7.62 -1.70
C SER A 84 -22.50 -8.09 -2.35
N ASN A 85 -21.37 -7.84 -1.67
CA ASN A 85 -20.03 -8.24 -2.14
C ASN A 85 -19.62 -7.59 -3.48
N VAL A 86 -20.06 -6.37 -3.74
CA VAL A 86 -19.65 -5.59 -4.90
C VAL A 86 -18.24 -5.04 -4.65
N VAL A 87 -17.25 -5.59 -5.35
CA VAL A 87 -15.84 -5.18 -5.22
C VAL A 87 -15.57 -3.99 -6.11
N VAL A 88 -15.21 -2.86 -5.51
CA VAL A 88 -14.76 -1.66 -6.22
C VAL A 88 -13.24 -1.56 -6.12
N LYS A 89 -12.58 -1.40 -7.27
CA LYS A 89 -11.13 -1.28 -7.39
C LYS A 89 -10.75 0.09 -7.94
N VAL A 90 -9.56 0.55 -7.58
CA VAL A 90 -9.03 1.84 -8.04
C VAL A 90 -8.91 1.88 -9.56
N ASP A 91 -9.29 3.02 -10.15
CA ASP A 91 -9.23 3.30 -11.60
C ASP A 91 -10.05 2.35 -12.50
N LEU A 92 -10.77 1.39 -11.92
CA LEU A 92 -11.59 0.44 -12.68
C LEU A 92 -13.07 0.78 -12.61
N THR A 93 -13.79 0.29 -13.63
CA THR A 93 -15.25 0.33 -13.66
C THR A 93 -15.79 -1.00 -13.21
N THR A 94 -16.52 -1.04 -12.10
CA THR A 94 -17.27 -2.21 -11.65
C THR A 94 -18.62 -2.22 -12.38
N PRO A 95 -18.87 -3.17 -13.30
CA PRO A 95 -20.16 -3.28 -13.98
C PRO A 95 -21.18 -3.92 -13.04
N LEU A 96 -22.34 -3.30 -12.89
CA LEU A 96 -23.40 -3.74 -11.97
C LEU A 96 -24.76 -3.47 -12.57
N ASN A 97 -25.51 -4.52 -12.93
CA ASN A 97 -26.84 -4.39 -13.50
C ASN A 97 -27.89 -4.89 -12.51
N PHE A 98 -29.02 -4.21 -12.46
CA PHE A 98 -30.14 -4.59 -11.62
C PHE A 98 -31.35 -4.96 -12.48
N ASN A 99 -32.06 -5.98 -12.03
CA ASN A 99 -33.38 -6.33 -12.54
C ASN A 99 -34.36 -6.21 -11.38
N LEU A 100 -35.32 -5.28 -11.47
CA LEU A 100 -36.28 -5.02 -10.42
C LEU A 100 -37.62 -5.73 -10.75
N GLU A 101 -38.16 -6.39 -9.74
CA GLU A 101 -39.48 -7.01 -9.79
C GLU A 101 -40.57 -6.00 -9.36
N THR A 102 -41.70 -5.99 -10.00
CA THR A 102 -42.86 -5.19 -9.57
C THR A 102 -43.32 -5.64 -8.18
N SER A 103 -43.56 -4.70 -7.29
CA SER A 103 -44.09 -4.97 -5.95
C SER A 103 -45.48 -4.40 -5.77
N ALA A 104 -46.38 -5.22 -5.28
CA ALA A 104 -47.69 -4.76 -4.82
C ALA A 104 -47.66 -4.15 -3.42
N ILE A 105 -46.52 -4.28 -2.72
CA ILE A 105 -46.29 -3.78 -1.34
C ILE A 105 -44.93 -3.07 -1.32
N GLU A 106 -44.89 -1.79 -0.94
CA GLU A 106 -43.66 -1.03 -0.79
C GLU A 106 -42.80 -1.62 0.35
N GLY A 107 -41.52 -1.83 0.11
CA GLY A 107 -40.53 -2.16 1.14
C GLY A 107 -39.98 -3.60 1.13
N GLU A 108 -40.40 -4.46 0.21
CA GLU A 108 -39.80 -5.80 0.10
C GLU A 108 -38.40 -5.73 -0.55
N VAL A 109 -37.38 -6.27 0.11
CA VAL A 109 -35.97 -6.24 -0.33
C VAL A 109 -35.54 -7.62 -0.81
N VAL A 110 -35.02 -7.71 -2.03
CA VAL A 110 -34.37 -8.91 -2.55
C VAL A 110 -32.87 -8.75 -2.46
N THR A 111 -32.20 -9.56 -1.63
CA THR A 111 -30.74 -9.52 -1.49
C THR A 111 -30.10 -10.60 -2.36
N ILE A 112 -29.23 -10.20 -3.27
CA ILE A 112 -28.44 -11.11 -4.12
C ILE A 112 -26.98 -10.99 -3.70
N VAL A 113 -26.38 -12.13 -3.34
CA VAL A 113 -24.94 -12.18 -3.05
C VAL A 113 -24.16 -12.21 -4.37
N GLY A 114 -23.38 -11.18 -4.63
CA GLY A 114 -22.54 -11.08 -5.82
C GLY A 114 -21.42 -12.13 -5.81
N GLU A 115 -21.27 -12.88 -6.90
CA GLU A 115 -20.12 -13.76 -7.10
C GLU A 115 -18.90 -12.95 -7.56
N LYS A 116 -17.73 -13.21 -6.99
CA LYS A 116 -16.46 -12.60 -7.41
C LYS A 116 -16.14 -13.06 -8.84
N ARG A 117 -16.14 -12.14 -9.80
CA ARG A 117 -15.79 -12.45 -11.19
C ARG A 117 -14.32 -12.78 -11.31
N LEU A 118 -13.98 -13.94 -11.88
CA LEU A 118 -12.61 -14.40 -12.11
C LEU A 118 -11.90 -13.64 -13.25
N ILE A 119 -12.67 -13.01 -14.15
CA ILE A 119 -12.13 -12.29 -15.32
C ILE A 119 -12.70 -10.87 -15.35
N GLU A 120 -11.82 -9.89 -15.31
CA GLU A 120 -12.17 -8.47 -15.46
C GLU A 120 -12.15 -8.06 -16.94
N LYS A 121 -13.32 -8.01 -17.56
CA LYS A 121 -13.48 -7.63 -18.98
C LYS A 121 -13.26 -6.14 -19.25
N SER A 122 -13.26 -5.31 -18.20
CA SER A 122 -13.12 -3.84 -18.31
C SER A 122 -11.68 -3.33 -18.23
N ALA A 123 -10.73 -4.20 -17.88
CA ALA A 123 -9.32 -3.83 -17.85
C ALA A 123 -8.76 -3.79 -19.27
N THR A 124 -8.36 -2.61 -19.73
CA THR A 124 -7.70 -2.42 -21.04
C THR A 124 -6.19 -2.64 -20.98
N ASN A 125 -5.65 -2.80 -19.77
CA ASN A 125 -4.23 -3.03 -19.46
C ASN A 125 -4.04 -4.35 -18.69
N SER A 126 -2.80 -4.80 -18.60
CA SER A 126 -2.44 -5.96 -17.78
C SER A 126 -2.33 -5.57 -16.31
N VAL A 127 -3.47 -5.46 -15.62
CA VAL A 127 -3.54 -5.17 -14.19
C VAL A 127 -3.80 -6.45 -13.40
N ARG A 128 -3.02 -6.64 -12.35
CA ARG A 128 -3.32 -7.60 -11.29
C ARG A 128 -3.59 -6.85 -10.01
N THR A 129 -4.73 -7.13 -9.40
CA THR A 129 -5.15 -6.50 -8.15
C THR A 129 -5.34 -7.55 -7.08
N VAL A 130 -4.67 -7.36 -5.95
CA VAL A 130 -4.80 -8.14 -4.73
C VAL A 130 -5.62 -7.32 -3.75
N GLY A 131 -6.79 -7.79 -3.38
CA GLY A 131 -7.68 -7.09 -2.45
C GLY A 131 -7.33 -7.34 -0.98
N ALA A 132 -7.97 -6.60 -0.07
CA ALA A 132 -7.73 -6.68 1.36
C ALA A 132 -7.82 -8.10 1.92
N ASP A 133 -8.88 -8.84 1.56
CA ASP A 133 -9.09 -10.23 2.03
C ASP A 133 -7.94 -11.15 1.61
N GLU A 134 -7.43 -10.99 0.39
CA GLU A 134 -6.33 -11.80 -0.13
C GLU A 134 -5.00 -11.42 0.52
N ILE A 135 -4.79 -10.12 0.83
CA ILE A 135 -3.63 -9.62 1.57
C ILE A 135 -3.63 -10.17 3.01
N GLU A 136 -4.76 -10.10 3.71
CA GLU A 136 -4.89 -10.56 5.10
C GLU A 136 -4.73 -12.08 5.24
N ASN A 137 -5.22 -12.83 4.26
CA ASN A 137 -5.11 -14.29 4.23
C ASN A 137 -3.79 -14.78 3.60
N SER A 138 -2.93 -13.86 3.14
CA SER A 138 -1.63 -14.21 2.60
C SER A 138 -0.71 -14.83 3.66
N ALA A 139 0.08 -15.81 3.27
CA ALA A 139 1.14 -16.36 4.11
C ALA A 139 2.26 -15.35 4.39
N SER A 140 2.41 -14.33 3.53
CA SER A 140 3.43 -13.29 3.71
C SER A 140 2.91 -12.13 4.55
N ARG A 141 3.74 -11.69 5.49
CA ARG A 141 3.48 -10.51 6.37
C ARG A 141 4.14 -9.24 5.84
N SER A 142 4.50 -9.21 4.57
CA SER A 142 5.09 -8.03 3.94
C SER A 142 4.47 -7.76 2.57
N VAL A 143 4.41 -6.49 2.20
CA VAL A 143 3.96 -6.08 0.86
C VAL A 143 4.82 -6.73 -0.25
N SER A 144 6.12 -6.85 -0.02
CA SER A 144 7.02 -7.51 -0.98
C SER A 144 6.65 -8.97 -1.19
N GLY A 145 6.38 -9.72 -0.11
CA GLY A 145 6.00 -11.12 -0.24
C GLY A 145 4.63 -11.32 -0.90
N VAL A 146 3.67 -10.42 -0.68
CA VAL A 146 2.38 -10.45 -1.40
C VAL A 146 2.60 -10.18 -2.90
N LEU A 147 3.52 -9.27 -3.23
CA LEU A 147 3.86 -8.96 -4.62
C LEU A 147 4.60 -10.11 -5.31
N ASP A 148 5.50 -10.80 -4.61
CA ASP A 148 6.27 -11.93 -5.16
C ASP A 148 5.40 -13.14 -5.55
N MET A 149 4.23 -13.26 -4.92
CA MET A 149 3.23 -14.27 -5.31
C MET A 149 2.48 -13.93 -6.60
N GLN A 150 2.66 -12.71 -7.15
CA GLN A 150 1.94 -12.30 -8.35
C GLN A 150 2.67 -12.76 -9.63
N ALA A 151 1.92 -13.33 -10.58
CA ALA A 151 2.50 -13.78 -11.84
C ALA A 151 3.16 -12.64 -12.62
N GLY A 152 4.41 -12.84 -13.02
CA GLY A 152 5.21 -11.85 -13.75
C GLY A 152 5.94 -10.85 -12.85
N VAL A 153 5.82 -10.98 -11.54
CA VAL A 153 6.63 -10.26 -10.54
C VAL A 153 7.72 -11.19 -10.05
N ASN A 154 8.91 -10.67 -9.86
CA ASN A 154 10.05 -11.37 -9.29
C ASN A 154 10.79 -10.44 -8.33
N ILE A 155 11.12 -10.92 -7.14
CA ILE A 155 11.90 -10.17 -6.17
C ILE A 155 13.21 -10.91 -5.91
N THR A 156 14.31 -10.29 -6.34
CA THR A 156 15.65 -10.82 -6.15
C THR A 156 16.50 -9.83 -5.37
N ASN A 157 17.09 -10.25 -4.26
CA ASN A 157 17.88 -9.38 -3.36
C ASN A 157 17.12 -8.13 -2.92
N GLY A 158 15.82 -8.26 -2.62
CA GLY A 158 14.94 -7.16 -2.19
C GLY A 158 14.52 -6.19 -3.30
N ARG A 159 14.93 -6.44 -4.56
CA ARG A 159 14.58 -5.62 -5.73
C ARG A 159 13.50 -6.31 -6.55
N LEU A 160 12.42 -5.58 -6.79
CA LEU A 160 11.28 -6.06 -7.56
C LEU A 160 11.49 -5.76 -9.05
N SER A 161 11.23 -6.73 -9.88
CA SER A 161 11.16 -6.61 -11.34
C SER A 161 9.81 -7.13 -11.85
N ILE A 162 9.34 -6.54 -12.95
CA ILE A 162 8.07 -6.90 -13.58
C ILE A 162 8.38 -7.38 -15.01
N ARG A 163 7.95 -8.61 -15.34
CA ARG A 163 8.11 -9.22 -16.67
C ARG A 163 9.55 -9.18 -17.22
N GLY A 164 10.54 -9.31 -16.34
CA GLY A 164 11.95 -9.28 -16.73
C GLY A 164 12.54 -7.89 -16.99
N GLY A 165 11.78 -6.83 -16.73
CA GLY A 165 12.28 -5.46 -16.72
C GLY A 165 13.20 -5.19 -15.53
N ARG A 166 13.84 -4.04 -15.50
CA ARG A 166 14.74 -3.64 -14.40
C ARG A 166 13.96 -3.08 -13.23
N SER A 167 14.49 -3.26 -12.02
CA SER A 167 13.88 -2.73 -10.80
C SER A 167 13.79 -1.20 -10.79
N GLU A 168 14.75 -0.53 -11.46
CA GLU A 168 14.78 0.93 -11.62
C GLU A 168 13.67 1.48 -12.52
N GLU A 169 13.04 0.60 -13.29
CA GLU A 169 11.98 0.94 -14.24
C GLU A 169 10.57 0.74 -13.66
N VAL A 170 10.48 0.35 -12.39
CA VAL A 170 9.20 0.17 -11.68
C VAL A 170 8.88 1.42 -10.88
N ALA A 171 7.72 2.02 -11.13
CA ALA A 171 7.20 3.10 -10.31
C ALA A 171 6.33 2.57 -9.18
N TYR A 172 6.44 3.20 -8.01
CA TYR A 172 5.66 2.85 -6.82
C TYR A 172 4.82 4.03 -6.38
N THR A 173 3.56 3.77 -6.08
CA THR A 173 2.66 4.78 -5.50
C THR A 173 1.96 4.23 -4.26
N LEU A 174 1.72 5.10 -3.30
CA LEU A 174 0.95 4.82 -2.09
C LEU A 174 -0.10 5.90 -1.90
N ASP A 175 -1.35 5.49 -1.91
CA ASP A 175 -2.51 6.39 -1.84
C ASP A 175 -2.45 7.55 -2.87
N GLY A 176 -1.82 7.24 -4.02
CA GLY A 176 -1.64 8.15 -5.13
C GLY A 176 -0.40 9.06 -5.06
N ALA A 177 0.34 9.06 -3.96
CA ALA A 177 1.63 9.74 -3.89
C ALA A 177 2.75 8.84 -4.40
N SER A 178 3.72 9.38 -5.15
CA SER A 178 4.91 8.63 -5.55
C SER A 178 5.78 8.34 -4.33
N ILE A 179 6.17 7.07 -4.19
CA ILE A 179 7.07 6.58 -3.15
C ILE A 179 8.29 5.88 -3.75
N THR A 180 8.59 6.16 -5.01
CA THR A 180 9.76 5.62 -5.68
C THR A 180 11.01 6.33 -5.18
N ASP A 181 11.98 5.59 -4.68
CA ASP A 181 13.30 6.12 -4.32
C ASP A 181 14.06 6.51 -5.60
N VAL A 182 14.30 7.81 -5.76
CA VAL A 182 15.00 8.37 -6.92
C VAL A 182 16.51 8.11 -6.88
N ILE A 183 17.08 7.76 -5.73
CA ILE A 183 18.52 7.59 -5.53
C ILE A 183 18.92 6.13 -5.60
N ASN A 184 18.24 5.27 -4.82
CA ASN A 184 18.63 3.86 -4.68
C ASN A 184 17.74 2.93 -5.51
N THR A 185 16.75 3.47 -6.19
CA THR A 185 15.73 2.75 -6.95
C THR A 185 14.96 1.70 -6.12
N GLY A 186 13.66 1.66 -6.25
CA GLY A 186 12.82 0.80 -5.46
C GLY A 186 11.77 1.57 -4.66
N ARG A 187 11.35 1.02 -3.55
CA ARG A 187 10.32 1.60 -2.69
C ARG A 187 10.93 2.13 -1.40
N ASP A 188 10.75 3.41 -1.14
CA ASP A 188 11.27 4.09 0.04
C ASP A 188 10.48 3.82 1.32
N ILE A 189 9.15 3.60 1.18
CA ILE A 189 8.25 3.37 2.29
C ILE A 189 7.31 2.22 1.99
N SER A 190 6.91 1.47 3.00
CA SER A 190 5.94 0.39 2.89
C SER A 190 4.81 0.61 3.88
N ALA A 191 3.58 0.43 3.42
CA ALA A 191 2.45 0.36 4.32
C ALA A 191 2.41 -0.98 5.08
N ILE A 192 1.74 -0.98 6.21
CA ILE A 192 1.35 -2.19 6.93
C ILE A 192 0.38 -2.98 6.02
N PRO A 193 0.60 -4.27 5.73
CA PRO A 193 -0.27 -5.02 4.83
C PRO A 193 -1.75 -4.98 5.23
N GLU A 194 -2.05 -5.07 6.51
CA GLU A 194 -3.40 -5.02 7.06
C GLU A 194 -4.06 -3.63 6.93
N ALA A 195 -3.26 -2.60 6.66
CA ALA A 195 -3.78 -1.25 6.37
C ALA A 195 -4.11 -1.05 4.89
N LEU A 196 -3.81 -2.01 4.01
CA LEU A 196 -4.07 -1.89 2.59
C LEU A 196 -5.47 -2.39 2.22
N ALA A 197 -6.19 -1.59 1.45
CA ALA A 197 -7.43 -1.99 0.78
C ALA A 197 -7.11 -2.84 -0.46
N GLU A 198 -6.06 -2.46 -1.19
CA GLU A 198 -5.61 -3.20 -2.36
C GLU A 198 -4.15 -2.90 -2.71
N ILE A 199 -3.53 -3.86 -3.41
CA ILE A 199 -2.27 -3.69 -4.13
C ILE A 199 -2.53 -4.03 -5.58
N SER A 200 -2.22 -3.12 -6.51
CA SER A 200 -2.31 -3.41 -7.93
C SER A 200 -0.95 -3.33 -8.62
N VAL A 201 -0.72 -4.27 -9.53
CA VAL A 201 0.48 -4.35 -10.37
C VAL A 201 0.06 -4.18 -11.82
N GLU A 202 0.52 -3.13 -12.45
CA GLU A 202 0.29 -2.83 -13.86
C GLU A 202 1.56 -3.10 -14.65
N ALA A 203 1.54 -4.09 -15.50
CA ALA A 203 2.70 -4.52 -16.29
C ALA A 203 2.65 -3.99 -17.74
N GLY A 204 2.21 -2.77 -17.92
CA GLY A 204 2.06 -2.08 -19.21
C GLY A 204 0.64 -1.55 -19.43
N GLY A 205 0.50 -0.58 -20.33
CA GLY A 205 -0.77 0.07 -20.63
C GLY A 205 -1.28 1.03 -19.55
N TYR A 206 -0.42 1.43 -18.61
CA TYR A 206 -0.74 2.43 -17.60
C TYR A 206 -0.88 3.82 -18.21
N GLY A 207 -1.64 4.69 -17.53
CA GLY A 207 -1.98 6.02 -18.04
C GLY A 207 -0.75 6.91 -18.22
N ALA A 208 -0.79 7.80 -19.21
CA ALA A 208 0.31 8.71 -19.55
C ALA A 208 0.70 9.70 -18.43
N HIS A 209 -0.13 9.81 -17.38
CA HIS A 209 0.15 10.61 -16.19
C HIS A 209 1.19 9.98 -15.26
N ILE A 210 1.49 8.69 -15.46
CA ILE A 210 2.51 7.98 -14.68
C ILE A 210 3.83 8.12 -15.42
N GLY A 211 4.70 8.98 -14.88
CA GLY A 211 6.07 9.15 -15.39
C GLY A 211 7.04 8.20 -14.70
N GLY A 212 8.20 7.93 -15.35
CA GLY A 212 9.31 7.18 -14.76
C GLY A 212 9.11 5.67 -14.65
N ALA A 213 8.05 5.12 -15.23
CA ALA A 213 7.80 3.70 -15.29
C ALA A 213 7.97 3.18 -16.72
N ASN A 214 8.89 2.24 -16.95
CA ASN A 214 9.05 1.55 -18.24
C ASN A 214 8.66 0.06 -18.14
N SER A 215 8.85 -0.53 -16.99
CA SER A 215 8.63 -1.96 -16.73
C SER A 215 7.26 -2.22 -16.08
N GLY A 216 6.80 -1.34 -15.20
CA GLY A 216 5.51 -1.45 -14.57
C GLY A 216 5.28 -0.47 -13.44
N VAL A 217 4.07 -0.53 -12.89
CA VAL A 217 3.63 0.32 -11.77
C VAL A 217 3.06 -0.55 -10.67
N VAL A 218 3.49 -0.32 -9.43
CA VAL A 218 2.91 -0.91 -8.23
C VAL A 218 2.15 0.17 -7.47
N ARG A 219 0.84 0.00 -7.33
CA ARG A 219 -0.01 0.91 -6.58
C ARG A 219 -0.48 0.25 -5.29
N GLN A 220 -0.41 0.99 -4.21
CA GLN A 220 -0.90 0.60 -2.90
C GLN A 220 -1.97 1.61 -2.48
N THR A 221 -3.11 1.12 -2.03
CA THR A 221 -4.21 1.96 -1.55
C THR A 221 -4.54 1.59 -0.11
N LEU A 222 -4.56 2.58 0.77
CA LEU A 222 -4.88 2.38 2.18
C LEU A 222 -6.39 2.19 2.38
N LYS A 223 -6.74 1.38 3.39
CA LYS A 223 -8.12 1.24 3.87
C LYS A 223 -8.65 2.56 4.39
N THR A 224 -9.96 2.72 4.30
CA THR A 224 -10.71 3.78 4.96
C THR A 224 -11.52 3.23 6.12
N GLY A 225 -12.01 4.08 6.99
CA GLY A 225 -12.96 3.65 8.03
C GLY A 225 -14.21 3.05 7.41
N GLY A 226 -14.70 1.97 7.99
CA GLY A 226 -15.96 1.33 7.58
C GLY A 226 -17.20 2.14 7.95
N SER A 227 -18.38 1.56 7.69
CA SER A 227 -19.68 2.07 8.19
C SER A 227 -19.86 1.79 9.69
N ASP A 228 -19.12 0.85 10.23
CA ASP A 228 -19.19 0.40 11.61
C ASP A 228 -17.82 0.44 12.27
N LEU A 229 -17.81 0.48 13.60
CA LEU A 229 -16.58 0.32 14.37
C LEU A 229 -16.06 -1.12 14.19
N GLY A 230 -14.85 -1.24 13.68
CA GLY A 230 -14.17 -2.51 13.48
C GLY A 230 -12.68 -2.40 13.72
N GLY A 231 -12.03 -3.53 13.95
CA GLY A 231 -10.58 -3.56 14.12
C GLY A 231 -10.08 -4.96 14.38
N SER A 232 -8.76 -5.09 14.40
CA SER A 232 -8.08 -6.35 14.67
C SER A 232 -6.81 -6.12 15.46
N VAL A 233 -6.43 -7.12 16.24
CA VAL A 233 -5.12 -7.17 16.91
C VAL A 233 -4.52 -8.53 16.61
N ARG A 234 -3.28 -8.53 16.13
CA ARG A 234 -2.49 -9.72 15.89
C ARG A 234 -1.16 -9.61 16.63
N PHE A 235 -0.78 -10.68 17.27
CA PHE A 235 0.52 -10.82 17.91
C PHE A 235 1.16 -12.13 17.46
N GLU A 236 2.38 -12.03 16.94
CA GLU A 236 3.17 -13.16 16.46
C GLU A 236 4.52 -13.17 17.19
N THR A 237 5.03 -14.37 17.49
CA THR A 237 6.37 -14.58 18.02
C THR A 237 7.08 -15.67 17.22
N GLY A 238 8.38 -15.62 17.18
CA GLY A 238 9.19 -16.57 16.43
C GLY A 238 10.60 -16.74 16.99
N ASP A 239 11.44 -17.41 16.24
CA ASP A 239 12.83 -17.56 16.57
C ASP A 239 13.57 -16.20 16.55
N TYR A 240 14.75 -16.17 17.16
CA TYR A 240 15.58 -14.96 17.25
C TYR A 240 14.89 -13.76 17.92
N GLY A 241 14.14 -14.01 19.02
CA GLY A 241 13.43 -12.95 19.73
C GLY A 241 12.35 -12.25 18.90
N HIS A 242 12.00 -12.79 17.72
CA HIS A 242 11.03 -12.16 16.84
C HIS A 242 9.70 -11.95 17.52
N SER A 243 9.22 -10.72 17.51
CA SER A 243 7.88 -10.35 17.93
C SER A 243 7.29 -9.32 16.98
N ASP A 244 6.02 -9.49 16.62
CA ASP A 244 5.28 -8.62 15.71
C ASP A 244 3.89 -8.37 16.29
N LEU A 245 3.62 -7.14 16.69
CA LEU A 245 2.31 -6.67 17.14
C LEU A 245 1.73 -5.77 16.06
N THR A 246 0.62 -6.17 15.48
CA THR A 246 -0.16 -5.36 14.54
C THR A 246 -1.55 -5.11 15.11
N ALA A 247 -1.98 -3.85 15.14
CA ALA A 247 -3.32 -3.45 15.56
C ALA A 247 -3.94 -2.52 14.52
N THR A 248 -5.22 -2.74 14.22
CA THR A 248 -5.98 -1.87 13.31
C THR A 248 -7.30 -1.45 13.96
N ILE A 249 -7.76 -0.27 13.65
CA ILE A 249 -9.08 0.23 14.06
C ILE A 249 -9.65 1.12 12.96
N GLY A 250 -10.93 0.92 12.65
CA GLY A 250 -11.68 1.77 11.72
C GLY A 250 -13.02 2.15 12.32
N ALA A 251 -13.41 3.41 12.18
CA ALA A 251 -14.66 3.91 12.75
C ALA A 251 -15.26 5.02 11.90
N PRO A 252 -16.61 5.11 11.81
CA PRO A 252 -17.32 6.26 11.34
C PRO A 252 -17.52 7.26 12.49
N VAL A 253 -17.33 8.56 12.23
CA VAL A 253 -17.61 9.65 13.16
C VAL A 253 -18.44 10.71 12.41
N GLY A 254 -19.74 10.49 12.28
CA GLY A 254 -20.62 11.34 11.47
C GLY A 254 -20.25 11.29 9.98
N PRO A 255 -19.99 12.43 9.32
CA PRO A 255 -19.57 12.45 7.90
C PRO A 255 -18.11 12.06 7.70
N VAL A 256 -17.37 11.81 8.78
CA VAL A 256 -15.95 11.46 8.76
C VAL A 256 -15.80 9.97 9.02
N LYS A 257 -14.93 9.32 8.24
CA LYS A 257 -14.50 7.94 8.48
C LYS A 257 -13.00 7.94 8.72
N ALA A 258 -12.56 7.28 9.76
CA ALA A 258 -11.15 7.18 10.13
C ALA A 258 -10.71 5.71 10.18
N PHE A 259 -9.52 5.45 9.70
CA PHE A 259 -8.83 4.17 9.84
C PHE A 259 -7.43 4.43 10.37
N PHE A 260 -6.99 3.58 11.28
CA PHE A 260 -5.66 3.65 11.87
C PHE A 260 -5.07 2.24 12.00
N ALA A 261 -3.80 2.10 11.73
CA ALA A 261 -3.04 0.87 11.92
C ALA A 261 -1.68 1.17 12.54
N LEU A 262 -1.29 0.33 13.48
CA LEU A 262 0.00 0.35 14.17
C LEU A 262 0.63 -1.02 14.02
N ARG A 263 1.92 -1.07 13.72
CA ARG A 263 2.76 -2.27 13.76
C ARG A 263 4.05 -1.98 14.51
N SER A 264 4.36 -2.82 15.46
CA SER A 264 5.64 -2.82 16.16
C SER A 264 6.27 -4.19 15.98
N ARG A 265 7.46 -4.21 15.39
CA ARG A 265 8.22 -5.44 15.15
C ARG A 265 9.59 -5.32 15.75
N HIS A 266 9.99 -6.36 16.44
CA HIS A 266 11.31 -6.55 16.99
C HIS A 266 11.88 -7.87 16.49
N THR A 267 13.16 -7.89 16.20
CA THR A 267 13.90 -9.12 15.88
C THR A 267 15.32 -8.95 16.39
N ASP A 268 15.76 -9.89 17.21
CA ASP A 268 17.16 -10.00 17.59
C ASP A 268 18.01 -10.39 16.35
N ASP A 269 19.29 -10.57 16.56
CA ASP A 269 20.16 -10.95 15.48
C ASP A 269 19.78 -12.32 14.88
N TRP A 270 19.27 -12.32 13.64
CA TRP A 270 18.84 -13.52 12.92
C TRP A 270 19.95 -14.23 12.14
N ASP A 271 21.14 -13.63 12.10
CA ASP A 271 22.31 -14.18 11.41
C ASP A 271 23.59 -13.92 12.23
N PRO A 272 23.63 -14.41 13.49
CA PRO A 272 24.79 -14.20 14.35
C PRO A 272 25.97 -14.99 13.78
N THR A 273 27.10 -14.32 13.69
CA THR A 273 28.38 -14.99 13.40
C THR A 273 28.93 -15.62 14.66
N TYR A 274 28.73 -16.91 14.81
CA TYR A 274 29.24 -17.66 15.95
C TYR A 274 30.68 -18.12 15.70
N TYR A 275 31.55 -17.95 16.71
CA TYR A 275 32.93 -18.46 16.70
C TYR A 275 33.27 -19.08 18.05
N THR A 276 34.21 -20.05 18.07
CA THR A 276 34.73 -20.65 19.29
C THR A 276 35.93 -19.87 19.80
N ASP A 277 36.82 -19.50 18.91
CA ASP A 277 38.06 -18.80 19.12
C ASP A 277 38.56 -18.19 17.81
N PHE A 278 39.64 -17.47 17.88
CA PHE A 278 40.35 -16.99 16.71
C PHE A 278 41.83 -17.26 16.85
N SER A 279 42.50 -17.46 15.71
CA SER A 279 43.92 -17.57 15.64
C SER A 279 44.54 -16.52 14.73
N ILE A 280 45.72 -16.04 15.09
CA ILE A 280 46.48 -15.12 14.26
C ILE A 280 47.59 -15.95 13.63
N ASN A 281 47.58 -16.07 12.32
CA ASN A 281 48.59 -16.82 11.60
C ASN A 281 49.63 -15.89 10.98
N ASP A 282 50.90 -16.13 11.31
CA ASP A 282 52.04 -15.42 10.74
C ASP A 282 52.33 -15.95 9.33
N GLY A 283 52.38 -15.08 8.34
CA GLY A 283 52.96 -15.33 7.04
C GLY A 283 52.30 -16.36 6.14
N ALA A 284 51.12 -16.85 6.48
CA ALA A 284 50.36 -17.71 5.57
C ALA A 284 49.79 -16.88 4.43
N ALA A 285 50.04 -17.29 3.20
CA ALA A 285 49.52 -16.67 2.01
C ALA A 285 48.02 -16.41 2.13
N LEU A 286 47.60 -15.20 1.86
CA LEU A 286 46.22 -14.72 1.81
C LEU A 286 45.44 -15.39 0.66
N GLU A 287 45.39 -16.68 0.59
CA GLU A 287 44.63 -17.40 -0.45
C GLU A 287 43.15 -17.56 -0.12
N SER A 288 42.74 -17.29 1.11
CA SER A 288 41.33 -17.26 1.47
C SER A 288 40.98 -15.93 2.10
N LYS A 289 39.88 -15.38 1.69
CA LYS A 289 39.20 -14.13 2.04
C LYS A 289 39.17 -13.68 3.54
N ALA A 290 40.16 -14.00 4.32
CA ALA A 290 40.34 -13.52 5.65
C ALA A 290 40.84 -12.08 5.61
N SER A 291 40.19 -11.18 6.39
CA SER A 291 40.61 -9.80 6.52
C SER A 291 42.05 -9.75 7.05
N GLY A 292 42.99 -9.27 6.27
CA GLY A 292 44.35 -9.07 6.70
C GLY A 292 44.42 -7.98 7.77
N VAL A 293 45.08 -8.24 8.86
CA VAL A 293 45.39 -7.26 9.92
C VAL A 293 46.87 -7.03 9.91
N THR A 294 47.31 -5.78 9.91
CA THR A 294 48.71 -5.43 10.05
C THR A 294 49.04 -5.26 11.52
N LEU A 295 49.80 -6.15 12.11
CA LEU A 295 50.32 -6.08 13.44
C LEU A 295 51.85 -6.01 13.37
N ASP A 296 52.46 -5.06 14.08
CA ASP A 296 53.93 -4.86 14.12
C ASP A 296 54.56 -4.65 12.73
N GLY A 297 53.82 -4.10 11.76
CA GLY A 297 54.30 -3.89 10.39
C GLY A 297 54.21 -5.10 9.47
N GLU A 298 53.75 -6.23 9.97
CA GLU A 298 53.55 -7.46 9.18
C GLU A 298 52.06 -7.74 8.94
N SER A 299 51.75 -8.22 7.74
CA SER A 299 50.39 -8.66 7.40
C SER A 299 50.15 -10.04 8.00
N ARG A 300 49.13 -10.12 8.87
CA ARG A 300 48.70 -11.38 9.49
C ARG A 300 47.27 -11.69 9.13
N SER A 301 46.88 -12.94 9.03
CA SER A 301 45.49 -13.36 8.81
C SER A 301 44.84 -13.77 10.14
N ILE A 302 43.61 -13.29 10.38
CA ILE A 302 42.78 -13.75 11.48
C ILE A 302 41.87 -14.86 10.94
N MET A 303 41.97 -16.04 11.53
CA MET A 303 41.09 -17.17 11.22
C MET A 303 40.12 -17.39 12.38
N PHE A 304 38.84 -17.51 12.07
CA PHE A 304 37.77 -17.82 13.02
C PHE A 304 37.43 -19.30 12.92
N ASN A 305 37.37 -19.96 14.06
CA ASN A 305 36.83 -21.30 14.16
C ASN A 305 35.34 -21.24 14.39
N SER A 306 34.52 -21.63 13.40
CA SER A 306 33.07 -21.62 13.46
C SER A 306 32.53 -22.66 14.46
N GLY A 307 31.35 -22.36 15.03
CA GLY A 307 30.60 -23.31 15.84
C GLY A 307 30.62 -23.08 17.35
N GLY A 308 31.03 -21.90 17.83
CA GLY A 308 31.02 -21.51 19.24
C GLY A 308 29.69 -20.96 19.74
N LYS A 309 29.68 -20.54 21.01
CA LYS A 309 28.55 -19.83 21.65
C LYS A 309 28.72 -18.32 21.66
N ASN A 310 29.88 -17.81 21.28
CA ASN A 310 30.13 -16.38 21.19
C ASN A 310 29.60 -15.90 19.84
N GLY A 311 28.61 -15.02 19.86
CA GLY A 311 28.05 -14.41 18.66
C GLY A 311 28.36 -12.92 18.64
N VAL A 312 28.67 -12.38 17.48
CA VAL A 312 28.69 -10.94 17.25
C VAL A 312 27.39 -10.54 16.60
N ASN A 313 26.57 -9.79 17.32
CA ASN A 313 25.31 -9.28 16.81
C ASN A 313 25.56 -8.32 15.65
N HIS A 314 24.75 -8.37 14.60
CA HIS A 314 24.94 -7.47 13.47
C HIS A 314 23.67 -7.20 12.64
N ARG A 315 22.54 -7.76 13.01
CA ARG A 315 21.29 -7.63 12.22
C ARG A 315 20.02 -7.51 13.06
N ALA A 316 20.15 -7.08 14.32
CA ALA A 316 18.97 -6.75 15.11
C ALA A 316 18.18 -5.60 14.46
N GLN A 317 16.87 -5.67 14.50
CA GLN A 317 16.00 -4.70 13.86
C GLN A 317 14.75 -4.41 14.69
N ASP A 318 14.49 -3.13 14.87
CA ASP A 318 13.26 -2.59 15.43
C ASP A 318 12.51 -1.78 14.38
N ASP A 319 11.24 -2.09 14.17
CA ASP A 319 10.36 -1.34 13.27
C ASP A 319 9.14 -0.84 14.03
N LEU A 320 8.85 0.43 13.88
CA LEU A 320 7.57 1.03 14.25
C LEU A 320 6.92 1.64 13.03
N GLN A 321 5.71 1.17 12.69
CA GLN A 321 4.96 1.65 11.54
C GLN A 321 3.60 2.15 11.99
N ILE A 322 3.20 3.30 11.45
CA ILE A 322 1.90 3.93 11.69
C ILE A 322 1.29 4.28 10.35
N ASN A 323 0.08 3.79 10.09
CA ASN A 323 -0.71 4.17 8.93
C ASN A 323 -2.04 4.75 9.39
N GLY A 324 -2.48 5.81 8.75
CA GLY A 324 -3.77 6.41 9.07
C GLY A 324 -4.42 7.01 7.84
N THR A 325 -5.74 6.91 7.76
CA THR A 325 -6.56 7.60 6.76
C THR A 325 -7.76 8.23 7.42
N VAL A 326 -8.09 9.41 6.96
CA VAL A 326 -9.32 10.12 7.33
C VAL A 326 -10.00 10.55 6.04
N THR A 327 -11.25 10.16 5.88
CA THR A 327 -12.11 10.62 4.79
C THR A 327 -13.29 11.39 5.34
N ALA A 328 -13.65 12.47 4.68
CA ALA A 328 -14.82 13.27 5.05
C ALA A 328 -15.64 13.56 3.80
N ASP A 329 -16.95 13.29 3.88
CA ASP A 329 -17.89 13.46 2.78
C ASP A 329 -18.90 14.56 3.12
N PHE A 330 -18.84 15.67 2.39
CA PHE A 330 -19.71 16.83 2.55
C PHE A 330 -20.57 17.06 1.29
N GLY A 331 -21.14 15.98 0.75
CA GLY A 331 -21.95 16.01 -0.46
C GLY A 331 -21.08 16.20 -1.72
N PRO A 332 -21.02 17.41 -2.31
CA PRO A 332 -20.21 17.62 -3.50
C PRO A 332 -18.70 17.60 -3.22
N LEU A 333 -18.27 17.76 -1.97
CA LEU A 333 -16.88 17.80 -1.55
C LEU A 333 -16.53 16.53 -0.77
N ASN A 334 -15.57 15.77 -1.29
CA ASN A 334 -14.97 14.63 -0.61
C ASN A 334 -13.50 14.96 -0.31
N LEU A 335 -13.11 14.84 0.94
CA LEU A 335 -11.75 15.04 1.43
C LEU A 335 -11.16 13.71 1.87
N ARG A 336 -9.89 13.46 1.53
CA ARG A 336 -9.11 12.33 2.00
C ARG A 336 -7.74 12.81 2.47
N ALA A 337 -7.39 12.46 3.70
CA ALA A 337 -6.05 12.61 4.24
C ALA A 337 -5.47 11.23 4.56
N SER A 338 -4.21 11.00 4.24
CA SER A 338 -3.50 9.79 4.61
C SER A 338 -2.11 10.11 5.14
N LEU A 339 -1.69 9.29 6.11
CA LEU A 339 -0.39 9.36 6.77
C LEU A 339 0.21 7.95 6.79
N VAL A 340 1.47 7.86 6.38
CA VAL A 340 2.30 6.67 6.60
C VAL A 340 3.60 7.13 7.23
N ASN A 341 3.90 6.58 8.40
CA ASN A 341 5.12 6.86 9.14
C ASN A 341 5.81 5.53 9.48
N THR A 342 7.10 5.46 9.23
CA THR A 342 7.90 4.27 9.51
C THR A 342 9.21 4.70 10.17
N THR A 343 9.52 4.13 11.31
CA THR A 343 10.82 4.23 11.96
C THR A 343 11.44 2.84 11.98
N VAL A 344 12.61 2.72 11.39
CA VAL A 344 13.38 1.46 11.35
C VAL A 344 14.72 1.71 11.99
N THR A 345 15.01 0.97 13.05
CA THR A 345 16.31 0.97 13.72
C THR A 345 16.98 -0.37 13.42
N THR A 346 18.18 -0.33 12.87
CA THR A 346 18.94 -1.53 12.53
C THR A 346 20.35 -1.43 13.06
N GLU A 347 20.81 -2.48 13.71
CA GLU A 347 22.22 -2.72 13.87
C GLU A 347 22.78 -3.23 12.54
N SER A 348 23.77 -2.57 12.00
CA SER A 348 24.33 -2.90 10.70
C SER A 348 25.82 -3.10 10.78
N ASN A 349 26.23 -4.34 10.80
CA ASN A 349 27.63 -4.69 10.77
C ASN A 349 27.97 -5.43 9.45
N PRO A 350 28.61 -4.74 8.49
CA PRO A 350 28.98 -5.37 7.23
C PRO A 350 30.11 -6.39 7.40
N SER A 351 30.84 -6.36 8.51
CA SER A 351 31.90 -7.30 8.83
C SER A 351 32.04 -7.44 10.35
N PRO A 352 31.49 -8.51 10.94
CA PRO A 352 31.57 -8.78 12.37
C PRO A 352 33.00 -8.70 12.95
N ILE A 353 33.98 -9.04 12.13
CA ILE A 353 35.40 -9.05 12.48
C ILE A 353 35.89 -7.70 13.01
N TYR A 354 35.39 -6.58 12.48
CA TYR A 354 35.86 -5.25 12.90
C TYR A 354 35.37 -4.86 14.29
N PHE A 355 34.30 -5.48 14.76
CA PHE A 355 33.64 -5.11 16.01
C PHE A 355 33.70 -6.18 17.10
N MET A 356 34.28 -7.35 16.82
CA MET A 356 34.34 -8.47 17.76
C MET A 356 35.00 -8.16 19.11
N PHE A 357 35.90 -7.16 19.14
CA PHE A 357 36.55 -6.71 20.36
C PHE A 357 35.90 -5.48 20.99
N ASN A 358 34.90 -4.90 20.34
CA ASN A 358 34.22 -3.72 20.81
C ASN A 358 32.81 -3.64 20.21
N GLU A 359 31.91 -4.48 20.71
CA GLU A 359 30.51 -4.56 20.27
C GLU A 359 29.76 -3.24 20.53
N ALA A 360 30.15 -2.48 21.57
CA ALA A 360 29.56 -1.17 21.83
C ALA A 360 29.78 -0.15 20.70
N ARG A 361 30.66 -0.46 19.74
CA ARG A 361 30.88 0.38 18.54
C ARG A 361 30.16 -0.15 17.31
N LEU A 362 29.25 -1.12 17.44
CA LEU A 362 28.40 -1.54 16.35
C LEU A 362 27.57 -0.34 15.87
N PRO A 363 27.63 -0.02 14.58
CA PRO A 363 26.90 1.14 14.10
C PRO A 363 25.39 0.84 14.08
N VAL A 364 24.66 1.69 14.78
CA VAL A 364 23.20 1.73 14.73
C VAL A 364 22.76 2.72 13.67
N ARG A 365 21.79 2.34 12.88
CA ARG A 365 21.16 3.21 11.90
C ARG A 365 19.67 3.33 12.21
N GLU A 366 19.19 4.53 12.42
CA GLU A 366 17.78 4.86 12.47
C GLU A 366 17.36 5.52 11.16
N THR A 367 16.29 5.04 10.56
CA THR A 367 15.68 5.65 9.37
C THR A 367 14.23 5.97 9.66
N LYS A 368 13.90 7.26 9.63
CA LYS A 368 12.53 7.78 9.76
C LYS A 368 12.02 8.20 8.40
N THR A 369 10.92 7.60 7.97
CA THR A 369 10.27 7.94 6.70
C THR A 369 8.82 8.34 6.97
N SER A 370 8.38 9.44 6.40
CA SER A 370 7.03 9.96 6.55
C SER A 370 6.46 10.36 5.19
N LEU A 371 5.25 9.91 4.93
CA LEU A 371 4.43 10.30 3.79
C LEU A 371 3.11 10.87 4.32
N MET A 372 2.79 12.09 3.91
CA MET A 372 1.48 12.69 4.13
C MET A 372 0.86 13.03 2.78
N ASN A 373 -0.41 12.69 2.60
CA ASN A 373 -1.16 13.01 1.41
C ASN A 373 -2.51 13.62 1.79
N LEU A 374 -2.87 14.73 1.16
CA LEU A 374 -4.16 15.38 1.29
C LEU A 374 -4.77 15.51 -0.11
N ARG A 375 -6.00 15.04 -0.28
CA ARG A 375 -6.75 15.12 -1.53
C ARG A 375 -8.14 15.68 -1.29
N ALA A 376 -8.57 16.54 -2.19
CA ALA A 376 -9.92 17.07 -2.27
C ALA A 376 -10.52 16.76 -3.65
N ASN A 377 -11.69 16.16 -3.66
CA ASN A 377 -12.50 15.91 -4.84
C ASN A 377 -13.78 16.73 -4.75
N TYR A 378 -14.02 17.59 -5.73
CA TYR A 378 -15.21 18.44 -5.78
C TYR A 378 -16.02 18.14 -7.04
N PHE A 379 -17.26 17.70 -6.85
CA PHE A 379 -18.20 17.43 -7.93
C PHE A 379 -18.89 18.73 -8.34
N LEU A 380 -18.53 19.27 -9.48
CA LEU A 380 -19.18 20.44 -10.07
C LEU A 380 -20.59 20.09 -10.58
N ASN A 381 -20.71 18.89 -11.14
CA ASN A 381 -21.95 18.25 -11.57
C ASN A 381 -21.72 16.73 -11.70
N PRO A 382 -22.75 15.89 -11.97
CA PRO A 382 -22.59 14.43 -12.06
C PRO A 382 -21.54 13.93 -13.06
N ASN A 383 -21.21 14.75 -14.05
CA ASN A 383 -20.26 14.41 -15.12
C ASN A 383 -18.91 15.14 -15.01
N MET A 384 -18.72 15.99 -13.99
CA MET A 384 -17.54 16.86 -13.89
C MET A 384 -16.99 16.86 -12.48
N LEU A 385 -15.79 16.33 -12.34
CA LEU A 385 -15.04 16.21 -11.09
C LEU A 385 -13.77 17.06 -11.17
N LEU A 386 -13.55 17.89 -10.14
CA LEU A 386 -12.29 18.58 -9.91
C LEU A 386 -11.56 17.89 -8.78
N THR A 387 -10.32 17.46 -9.04
CA THR A 387 -9.45 16.87 -8.03
C THR A 387 -8.24 17.77 -7.78
N ALA A 388 -7.94 18.02 -6.51
CA ALA A 388 -6.74 18.70 -6.07
C ALA A 388 -6.04 17.85 -5.00
N GLY A 389 -4.72 17.79 -5.01
CA GLY A 389 -3.96 17.03 -4.03
C GLY A 389 -2.60 17.62 -3.74
N VAL A 390 -2.16 17.43 -2.50
CA VAL A 390 -0.82 17.78 -2.04
C VAL A 390 -0.26 16.58 -1.29
N ASN A 391 0.97 16.22 -1.60
CA ASN A 391 1.70 15.19 -0.86
C ASN A 391 3.06 15.72 -0.41
N THR A 392 3.50 15.23 0.74
CA THR A 392 4.84 15.49 1.27
C THR A 392 5.48 14.17 1.61
N PHE A 393 6.72 14.02 1.21
CA PHE A 393 7.55 12.87 1.54
C PHE A 393 8.83 13.35 2.19
N SER A 394 9.21 12.74 3.31
CA SER A 394 10.48 13.01 3.97
C SER A 394 11.12 11.71 4.42
N ARG A 395 12.44 11.65 4.27
CA ARG A 395 13.27 10.56 4.79
C ARG A 395 14.47 11.17 5.50
N ASN A 396 14.67 10.78 6.75
CA ASN A 396 15.87 11.09 7.52
C ASN A 396 16.54 9.78 7.93
N SER A 397 17.86 9.69 7.77
CA SER A 397 18.63 8.53 8.19
C SER A 397 19.84 9.01 8.94
N GLU A 398 19.92 8.60 10.19
CA GLU A 398 21.02 8.90 11.09
C GLU A 398 21.80 7.61 11.37
N ARG A 399 23.08 7.75 11.60
CA ARG A 399 23.95 6.64 11.97
C ARG A 399 24.88 7.09 13.09
N TRP A 400 24.92 6.33 14.15
CA TRP A 400 25.79 6.57 15.28
C TRP A 400 26.39 5.26 15.80
N ASP A 401 27.29 5.38 16.73
CA ASP A 401 27.82 4.28 17.52
C ASP A 401 27.63 4.62 19.02
N ASP A 402 27.13 3.69 19.80
CA ASP A 402 26.76 3.92 21.21
C ASP A 402 27.96 4.25 22.10
N ALA A 403 29.18 3.97 21.65
CA ALA A 403 30.41 4.31 22.41
C ALA A 403 30.85 5.76 22.22
N MET A 404 30.32 6.44 21.21
CA MET A 404 30.70 7.83 20.90
C MET A 404 29.61 8.86 21.26
N GLY A 405 28.37 8.42 21.49
CA GLY A 405 27.21 9.25 21.86
C GLY A 405 26.54 9.92 20.69
#